data_c065248f6902d228073aad58ad6e88ac
#
_entry.id   c065248f6902d228073aad58ad6e88ac
#
_cell.length_a   1.000
_cell.length_b   1.000
_cell.length_c   1.000
_cell.angle_alpha   90.00
_cell.angle_beta   90.00
_cell.angle_gamma   90.00
#
_symmetry.space_group_name_H-M   'P 1'
#
loop_
_entity.id
_entity.type
_entity.pdbx_description
1 polymer ?
#
loop_
_entity_poly.entity_id
_entity_poly.type
_entity_poly.pdbx_seq_one_letter_code
_entity_poly.pdbx_strand_id
1 'polypeptide(L)'
;YYSVAERLAKEIPGGFQPNQYFNPANPRTHYETTGPEIWEQTAGKIDYFVAGVGTGGTISGVARYLKEKNPKIRIVGVDPEGSLYTGDKVRPYKIEGIGEDFIPGTVDLSLIDEWVTVGDRDSFLMARRAVREEGLLIGGSCGTALYGALQVAKNLDEDKLVVVLLPDSGRSYLSKIYNDAWMRDQGFTERFPSHPRVHDLIHTTPVEAGHDHPTFITVRSDQSVSEAIAELHAHSISQMPVVSENGLGNTKLEIVGSIQERTLLDKIFRNPEIVTAPVEQVMDAPLPMVEIDEEVE
;
A
#
# COMPACT_ATOMS: atom_id res chain seq x y z
N TYR A 1 30.83 7.99 8.86
CA TYR A 1 30.96 9.04 7.81
C TYR A 1 31.13 10.45 8.38
N TYR A 2 30.63 10.78 9.56
CA TYR A 2 30.71 12.11 10.19
C TYR A 2 32.15 12.64 10.30
N SER A 3 33.03 11.84 10.93
CA SER A 3 34.45 12.20 11.13
C SER A 3 35.20 12.39 9.82
N VAL A 4 34.85 11.62 8.80
CA VAL A 4 35.46 11.76 7.46
C VAL A 4 35.02 13.07 6.80
N ALA A 5 33.73 13.40 6.85
CA ALA A 5 33.18 14.63 6.29
C ALA A 5 33.79 15.86 6.96
N GLU A 6 33.90 15.86 8.30
CA GLU A 6 34.51 16.94 9.07
C GLU A 6 36.00 17.11 8.72
N ARG A 7 36.75 15.99 8.61
CA ARG A 7 38.15 16.02 8.22
C ARG A 7 38.33 16.58 6.80
N LEU A 8 37.55 16.10 5.83
CA LEU A 8 37.64 16.58 4.45
C LEU A 8 37.26 18.06 4.31
N ALA A 9 36.28 18.53 5.06
CA ALA A 9 35.90 19.96 5.07
C ALA A 9 37.04 20.86 5.58
N LYS A 10 37.91 20.33 6.48
CA LYS A 10 39.07 21.06 6.98
C LYS A 10 40.30 20.97 6.06
N GLU A 11 40.49 19.80 5.40
CA GLU A 11 41.68 19.54 4.57
C GLU A 11 41.58 20.13 3.16
N ILE A 12 40.35 20.23 2.61
CA ILE A 12 40.14 20.72 1.24
C ILE A 12 39.95 22.25 1.29
N PRO A 13 40.81 23.04 0.57
CA PRO A 13 40.62 24.49 0.47
C PRO A 13 39.25 24.84 -0.08
N GLY A 14 38.47 25.66 0.68
CA GLY A 14 37.10 26.00 0.33
C GLY A 14 36.06 24.87 0.64
N GLY A 15 36.49 23.78 1.28
CA GLY A 15 35.60 22.73 1.73
C GLY A 15 34.54 23.26 2.71
N PHE A 16 33.29 22.85 2.51
CA PHE A 16 32.17 23.27 3.35
C PHE A 16 31.30 22.04 3.71
N GLN A 17 30.98 21.91 5.00
CA GLN A 17 30.07 20.90 5.51
C GLN A 17 28.79 21.59 6.02
N PRO A 18 27.62 21.36 5.39
CA PRO A 18 26.33 21.93 5.84
C PRO A 18 25.93 21.49 7.24
N ASN A 19 26.40 20.30 7.67
CA ASN A 19 26.17 19.72 9.00
C ASN A 19 24.70 19.74 9.45
N GLN A 20 23.84 19.01 8.72
CA GLN A 20 22.41 18.98 8.96
C GLN A 20 21.99 18.55 10.38
N TYR A 21 22.87 17.90 11.13
CA TYR A 21 22.60 17.42 12.49
C TYR A 21 22.73 18.51 13.56
N PHE A 22 23.49 19.58 13.29
CA PHE A 22 23.75 20.62 14.27
C PHE A 22 23.52 22.04 13.73
N ASN A 23 23.29 22.18 12.44
CA ASN A 23 23.07 23.49 11.82
C ASN A 23 21.64 23.98 12.12
N PRO A 24 21.47 25.10 12.85
CA PRO A 24 20.16 25.65 13.18
C PRO A 24 19.35 26.09 11.95
N ALA A 25 19.99 26.28 10.79
CA ALA A 25 19.30 26.58 9.55
C ALA A 25 18.33 25.44 9.15
N ASN A 26 18.61 24.19 9.54
CA ASN A 26 17.75 23.05 9.26
C ASN A 26 16.34 23.24 9.87
N PRO A 27 16.12 23.28 11.18
CA PRO A 27 14.78 23.48 11.73
C PRO A 27 14.21 24.88 11.41
N ARG A 28 15.06 25.90 11.29
CA ARG A 28 14.62 27.24 10.93
C ARG A 28 13.95 27.28 9.55
N THR A 29 14.52 26.62 8.55
CA THR A 29 13.92 26.57 7.21
C THR A 29 12.52 25.97 7.26
N HIS A 30 12.31 24.86 7.96
CA HIS A 30 11.00 24.24 8.10
C HIS A 30 10.01 25.11 8.91
N TYR A 31 10.50 25.87 9.88
CA TYR A 31 9.68 26.86 10.58
C TYR A 31 9.23 28.01 9.64
N GLU A 32 10.13 28.47 8.78
CA GLU A 32 9.88 29.62 7.88
C GLU A 32 9.09 29.22 6.61
N THR A 33 9.08 27.94 6.22
CA THR A 33 8.47 27.46 4.96
C THR A 33 7.45 26.36 5.15
N THR A 34 7.86 25.15 5.54
CA THR A 34 7.02 23.95 5.60
C THR A 34 5.87 24.11 6.61
N GLY A 35 6.14 24.67 7.79
CA GLY A 35 5.12 24.92 8.81
C GLY A 35 4.03 25.88 8.34
N PRO A 36 4.37 27.06 7.82
CA PRO A 36 3.40 27.97 7.19
C PRO A 36 2.58 27.34 6.08
N GLU A 37 3.21 26.60 5.19
CA GLU A 37 2.55 25.92 4.05
C GLU A 37 1.51 24.92 4.53
N ILE A 38 1.85 24.06 5.49
CA ILE A 38 0.90 23.09 6.08
C ILE A 38 -0.27 23.82 6.75
N TRP A 39 0.02 24.87 7.52
CA TRP A 39 -1.01 25.67 8.18
C TRP A 39 -1.99 26.31 7.19
N GLU A 40 -1.49 26.88 6.10
CA GLU A 40 -2.28 27.52 5.06
C GLU A 40 -3.13 26.48 4.30
N GLN A 41 -2.52 25.40 3.85
CA GLN A 41 -3.22 24.34 3.09
C GLN A 41 -4.31 23.63 3.90
N THR A 42 -4.15 23.54 5.21
CA THR A 42 -5.18 22.99 6.11
C THR A 42 -6.19 24.04 6.59
N ALA A 43 -6.05 25.30 6.16
CA ALA A 43 -6.82 26.44 6.66
C ALA A 43 -6.82 26.52 8.21
N GLY A 44 -5.72 26.13 8.85
CA GLY A 44 -5.54 26.09 10.29
C GLY A 44 -6.36 25.02 11.03
N LYS A 45 -6.96 24.07 10.33
CA LYS A 45 -7.83 23.04 10.92
C LYS A 45 -7.09 21.75 11.32
N ILE A 46 -5.77 21.73 11.17
CA ILE A 46 -4.93 20.59 11.53
C ILE A 46 -5.02 20.29 13.04
N ASP A 47 -5.30 19.01 13.39
CA ASP A 47 -5.29 18.52 14.77
C ASP A 47 -4.00 17.76 15.10
N TYR A 48 -3.49 16.98 14.14
CA TYR A 48 -2.29 16.15 14.31
C TYR A 48 -1.30 16.36 13.16
N PHE A 49 -0.03 16.54 13.49
CA PHE A 49 1.07 16.49 12.54
C PHE A 49 1.95 15.27 12.85
N VAL A 50 2.15 14.41 11.85
CA VAL A 50 2.91 13.15 11.95
C VAL A 50 4.09 13.19 11.00
N ALA A 51 5.29 12.93 11.48
CA ALA A 51 6.47 12.83 10.63
C ALA A 51 7.48 11.79 11.16
N GLY A 52 8.17 11.12 10.23
CA GLY A 52 9.36 10.35 10.54
C GLY A 52 10.50 11.25 11.02
N VAL A 53 11.27 10.82 11.99
CA VAL A 53 12.29 11.61 12.65
C VAL A 53 13.69 11.08 12.33
N GLY A 54 14.48 11.83 11.53
CA GLY A 54 15.92 11.66 11.37
C GLY A 54 16.63 12.78 12.13
N THR A 55 17.24 13.76 11.45
CA THR A 55 17.90 14.89 12.13
C THR A 55 16.97 15.72 13.03
N GLY A 56 15.67 15.52 12.93
CA GLY A 56 14.66 16.24 13.70
C GLY A 56 14.37 17.66 13.22
N GLY A 57 15.09 18.14 12.19
CA GLY A 57 14.91 19.52 11.71
C GLY A 57 13.49 19.79 11.21
N THR A 58 12.94 18.90 10.42
CA THR A 58 11.58 19.02 9.87
C THR A 58 10.53 19.06 10.97
N ILE A 59 10.50 18.04 11.83
CA ILE A 59 9.49 17.95 12.88
C ILE A 59 9.58 19.10 13.86
N SER A 60 10.81 19.50 14.26
CA SER A 60 11.02 20.59 15.21
C SER A 60 10.62 21.96 14.64
N GLY A 61 10.98 22.22 13.37
CA GLY A 61 10.61 23.48 12.71
C GLY A 61 9.10 23.60 12.51
N VAL A 62 8.47 22.57 11.97
CA VAL A 62 7.02 22.53 11.75
C VAL A 62 6.25 22.57 13.07
N ALA A 63 6.66 21.75 14.04
CA ALA A 63 5.99 21.71 15.35
C ALA A 63 6.01 23.05 16.07
N ARG A 64 7.15 23.74 16.06
CA ARG A 64 7.27 25.09 16.65
C ARG A 64 6.28 26.03 16.02
N TYR A 65 6.24 26.12 14.69
CA TYR A 65 5.32 26.99 13.98
C TYR A 65 3.85 26.65 14.27
N LEU A 66 3.49 25.37 14.16
CA LEU A 66 2.10 24.92 14.38
C LEU A 66 1.64 25.16 15.83
N LYS A 67 2.49 24.86 16.83
CA LYS A 67 2.16 25.10 18.24
C LYS A 67 2.07 26.58 18.61
N GLU A 68 2.82 27.46 17.96
CA GLU A 68 2.65 28.92 18.10
C GLU A 68 1.30 29.40 17.56
N LYS A 69 0.78 28.77 16.50
CA LYS A 69 -0.56 29.06 15.96
C LYS A 69 -1.69 28.47 16.81
N ASN A 70 -1.53 27.21 17.20
CA ASN A 70 -2.49 26.50 18.03
C ASN A 70 -1.75 25.47 18.91
N PRO A 71 -1.58 25.75 20.22
CA PRO A 71 -0.86 24.84 21.12
C PRO A 71 -1.54 23.50 21.38
N LYS A 72 -2.80 23.32 20.90
CA LYS A 72 -3.54 22.05 21.01
C LYS A 72 -3.17 21.06 19.92
N ILE A 73 -2.49 21.49 18.86
CA ILE A 73 -2.04 20.57 17.80
C ILE A 73 -1.07 19.55 18.39
N ARG A 74 -1.37 18.27 18.14
CA ARG A 74 -0.55 17.16 18.59
C ARG A 74 0.53 16.86 17.57
N ILE A 75 1.76 16.72 18.02
CA ILE A 75 2.93 16.39 17.21
C ILE A 75 3.34 14.96 17.51
N VAL A 76 3.36 14.13 16.47
CA VAL A 76 3.70 12.70 16.57
C VAL A 76 4.99 12.44 15.82
N GLY A 77 6.01 12.03 16.55
CA GLY A 77 7.26 11.53 15.99
C GLY A 77 7.14 10.04 15.66
N VAL A 78 7.52 9.65 14.45
CA VAL A 78 7.58 8.22 14.09
C VAL A 78 9.03 7.80 13.91
N ASP A 79 9.41 6.72 14.57
CA ASP A 79 10.79 6.27 14.71
C ASP A 79 10.92 4.78 14.32
N PRO A 80 11.98 4.37 13.61
CA PRO A 80 12.19 2.96 13.32
C PRO A 80 12.60 2.19 14.58
N GLU A 81 12.14 0.95 14.68
CA GLU A 81 12.60 0.05 15.73
C GLU A 81 14.12 -0.14 15.64
N GLY A 82 14.81 0.17 16.74
CA GLY A 82 16.28 0.13 16.81
C GLY A 82 16.96 1.49 16.79
N SER A 83 16.24 2.57 16.55
CA SER A 83 16.71 3.94 16.74
C SER A 83 16.76 4.36 18.20
N LEU A 84 17.55 5.39 18.50
CA LEU A 84 17.74 5.89 19.88
C LEU A 84 16.60 6.78 20.38
N TYR A 85 15.74 7.32 19.53
CA TYR A 85 14.65 8.19 19.96
C TYR A 85 13.62 7.47 20.83
N THR A 86 13.30 6.22 20.48
CA THR A 86 12.30 5.40 21.19
C THR A 86 12.91 4.14 21.83
N GLY A 87 14.17 3.83 21.52
CA GLY A 87 14.88 2.66 22.03
C GLY A 87 15.87 2.97 23.15
N ASP A 88 16.22 1.95 23.92
CA ASP A 88 17.27 1.96 24.94
C ASP A 88 18.66 1.66 24.36
N LYS A 89 18.69 1.03 23.19
CA LYS A 89 19.91 0.60 22.49
C LYS A 89 19.69 0.69 20.98
N VAL A 90 20.74 1.16 20.29
CA VAL A 90 20.78 1.14 18.84
C VAL A 90 20.85 -0.30 18.34
N ARG A 91 19.97 -0.65 17.41
CA ARG A 91 19.94 -1.93 16.69
C ARG A 91 19.87 -1.67 15.18
N PRO A 92 20.41 -2.58 14.36
CA PRO A 92 20.28 -2.44 12.90
C PRO A 92 18.82 -2.46 12.44
N TYR A 93 18.47 -1.53 11.57
CA TYR A 93 17.23 -1.50 10.80
C TYR A 93 17.54 -1.17 9.34
N LYS A 94 16.58 -1.37 8.45
CA LYS A 94 16.76 -1.22 6.99
C LYS A 94 16.04 0.02 6.43
N ILE A 95 15.25 0.68 7.23
CA ILE A 95 14.62 1.96 6.87
C ILE A 95 15.73 3.01 6.69
N GLU A 96 15.67 3.74 5.59
CA GLU A 96 16.62 4.78 5.25
C GLU A 96 15.98 6.16 5.47
N GLY A 97 16.77 7.13 5.94
CA GLY A 97 16.38 8.55 6.03
C GLY A 97 15.78 8.99 7.35
N ILE A 98 15.42 8.07 8.24
CA ILE A 98 14.93 8.36 9.60
C ILE A 98 15.59 7.42 10.61
N GLY A 99 15.44 7.75 11.91
CA GLY A 99 16.11 7.07 12.99
C GLY A 99 17.57 7.50 13.14
N GLU A 100 18.07 7.50 14.36
CA GLU A 100 19.43 7.95 14.67
C GLU A 100 20.09 7.09 15.76
N ASP A 101 21.42 7.10 15.77
CA ASP A 101 22.27 6.46 16.77
C ASP A 101 22.80 7.45 17.84
N PHE A 102 22.40 8.71 17.73
CA PHE A 102 22.63 9.80 18.71
C PHE A 102 21.50 10.81 18.63
N ILE A 103 21.43 11.75 19.59
CA ILE A 103 20.42 12.84 19.55
C ILE A 103 21.02 14.07 18.86
N PRO A 104 20.54 14.43 17.64
CA PRO A 104 21.02 15.62 16.93
C PRO A 104 20.68 16.92 17.66
N GLY A 105 21.54 17.94 17.50
CA GLY A 105 21.28 19.26 18.06
C GLY A 105 20.14 20.04 17.36
N THR A 106 19.65 19.54 16.24
CA THR A 106 18.55 20.13 15.47
C THR A 106 17.16 19.64 15.87
N VAL A 107 17.07 18.56 16.71
CA VAL A 107 15.81 18.08 17.24
C VAL A 107 15.45 18.78 18.56
N ASP A 108 14.20 19.19 18.67
CA ASP A 108 13.61 19.66 19.94
C ASP A 108 12.56 18.64 20.41
N LEU A 109 13.01 17.72 21.26
CA LEU A 109 12.17 16.64 21.77
C LEU A 109 10.99 17.15 22.61
N SER A 110 11.07 18.35 23.17
CA SER A 110 10.00 18.95 23.99
C SER A 110 8.76 19.32 23.17
N LEU A 111 8.89 19.43 21.87
CA LEU A 111 7.78 19.75 20.95
C LEU A 111 7.00 18.52 20.51
N ILE A 112 7.54 17.31 20.72
CA ILE A 112 6.92 16.04 20.31
C ILE A 112 6.06 15.52 21.45
N ASP A 113 4.76 15.39 21.21
CA ASP A 113 3.78 14.98 22.22
C ASP A 113 3.68 13.45 22.34
N GLU A 114 3.97 12.73 21.27
CA GLU A 114 3.78 11.29 21.20
C GLU A 114 4.80 10.66 20.24
N TRP A 115 5.21 9.44 20.54
CA TRP A 115 6.09 8.64 19.69
C TRP A 115 5.44 7.33 19.29
N VAL A 116 5.61 6.98 18.01
CA VAL A 116 5.21 5.66 17.47
C VAL A 116 6.44 4.97 16.92
N THR A 117 6.74 3.78 17.43
CA THR A 117 7.84 2.94 16.93
C THR A 117 7.32 1.96 15.90
N VAL A 118 8.00 1.84 14.76
CA VAL A 118 7.56 1.00 13.64
C VAL A 118 8.72 0.16 13.12
N GLY A 119 8.51 -1.13 12.96
CA GLY A 119 9.51 -2.05 12.39
C GLY A 119 9.63 -1.95 10.87
N ASP A 120 10.74 -2.48 10.34
CA ASP A 120 11.06 -2.50 8.90
C ASP A 120 9.92 -3.13 8.06
N ARG A 121 9.42 -4.30 8.49
CA ARG A 121 8.38 -5.04 7.76
C ARG A 121 7.11 -4.21 7.57
N ASP A 122 6.60 -3.63 8.65
CA ASP A 122 5.36 -2.85 8.62
C ASP A 122 5.54 -1.57 7.80
N SER A 123 6.71 -0.93 7.87
CA SER A 123 7.08 0.22 7.08
C SER A 123 7.07 -0.07 5.57
N PHE A 124 7.71 -1.16 5.16
CA PHE A 124 7.82 -1.49 3.74
C PHE A 124 6.51 -2.03 3.15
N LEU A 125 5.76 -2.83 3.91
CA LEU A 125 4.43 -3.27 3.49
C LEU A 125 3.46 -2.09 3.38
N MET A 126 3.53 -1.11 4.28
CA MET A 126 2.71 0.10 4.20
C MET A 126 3.07 0.96 2.99
N ALA A 127 4.35 1.13 2.64
CA ALA A 127 4.75 1.82 1.43
C ALA A 127 4.19 1.13 0.17
N ARG A 128 4.26 -0.19 0.10
CA ARG A 128 3.69 -0.98 -1.01
C ARG A 128 2.17 -0.88 -1.06
N ARG A 129 1.51 -0.86 0.09
CA ARG A 129 0.07 -0.68 0.21
C ARG A 129 -0.37 0.68 -0.32
N ALA A 130 0.33 1.76 0.06
CA ALA A 130 0.06 3.12 -0.42
C ALA A 130 0.13 3.23 -1.96
N VAL A 131 1.03 2.49 -2.62
CA VAL A 131 1.08 2.42 -4.08
C VAL A 131 -0.17 1.75 -4.66
N ARG A 132 -0.58 0.61 -4.09
CA ARG A 132 -1.68 -0.17 -4.65
C ARG A 132 -3.05 0.46 -4.40
N GLU A 133 -3.26 1.05 -3.22
CA GLU A 133 -4.56 1.55 -2.81
C GLU A 133 -4.75 3.03 -3.15
N GLU A 134 -3.66 3.84 -3.09
CA GLU A 134 -3.75 5.29 -3.24
C GLU A 134 -2.96 5.83 -4.45
N GLY A 135 -2.22 4.98 -5.17
CA GLY A 135 -1.36 5.41 -6.28
C GLY A 135 -0.14 6.24 -5.85
N LEU A 136 0.22 6.22 -4.56
CA LEU A 136 1.32 7.00 -3.99
C LEU A 136 2.62 6.19 -3.99
N LEU A 137 3.52 6.47 -4.93
CA LEU A 137 4.85 5.85 -4.98
C LEU A 137 5.80 6.56 -4.00
N ILE A 138 5.89 6.06 -2.78
CA ILE A 138 6.62 6.66 -1.65
C ILE A 138 7.81 5.81 -1.20
N GLY A 139 8.75 6.41 -0.46
CA GLY A 139 9.91 5.70 0.11
C GLY A 139 9.58 4.90 1.37
N GLY A 140 10.57 4.16 1.88
CA GLY A 140 10.41 3.31 3.05
C GLY A 140 10.07 4.09 4.32
N SER A 141 10.75 5.22 4.56
CA SER A 141 10.47 6.10 5.70
C SER A 141 9.09 6.76 5.63
N CYS A 142 8.58 7.00 4.41
CA CYS A 142 7.21 7.45 4.22
C CYS A 142 6.20 6.38 4.65
N GLY A 143 6.50 5.09 4.33
CA GLY A 143 5.70 3.97 4.81
C GLY A 143 5.69 3.86 6.34
N THR A 144 6.83 4.11 6.98
CA THR A 144 6.96 4.21 8.44
C THR A 144 6.05 5.31 9.00
N ALA A 145 6.15 6.53 8.44
CA ALA A 145 5.35 7.67 8.88
C ALA A 145 3.85 7.43 8.66
N LEU A 146 3.47 6.87 7.51
CA LEU A 146 2.07 6.56 7.19
C LEU A 146 1.51 5.47 8.12
N TYR A 147 2.28 4.42 8.41
CA TYR A 147 1.87 3.40 9.38
C TYR A 147 1.63 4.00 10.76
N GLY A 148 2.57 4.83 11.24
CA GLY A 148 2.43 5.55 12.51
C GLY A 148 1.21 6.46 12.55
N ALA A 149 0.96 7.21 11.48
CA ALA A 149 -0.22 8.06 11.34
C ALA A 149 -1.53 7.26 11.44
N LEU A 150 -1.61 6.10 10.78
CA LEU A 150 -2.78 5.23 10.85
C LEU A 150 -2.98 4.61 12.24
N GLN A 151 -1.89 4.30 12.98
CA GLN A 151 -2.03 3.82 14.37
C GLN A 151 -2.66 4.90 15.28
N VAL A 152 -2.25 6.14 15.12
CA VAL A 152 -2.84 7.28 15.86
C VAL A 152 -4.30 7.50 15.42
N ALA A 153 -4.54 7.56 14.12
CA ALA A 153 -5.85 7.88 13.54
C ALA A 153 -6.95 6.89 13.96
N LYS A 154 -6.63 5.59 14.17
CA LYS A 154 -7.61 4.57 14.61
C LYS A 154 -8.37 4.92 15.90
N ASN A 155 -7.79 5.77 16.73
CA ASN A 155 -8.34 6.14 18.03
C ASN A 155 -8.95 7.55 18.04
N LEU A 156 -9.07 8.19 16.89
CA LEU A 156 -9.56 9.56 16.75
C LEU A 156 -10.99 9.57 16.20
N ASP A 157 -11.70 10.64 16.51
CA ASP A 157 -13.02 10.92 15.94
C ASP A 157 -12.87 11.32 14.46
N GLU A 158 -13.92 11.09 13.66
CA GLU A 158 -13.92 11.33 12.20
C GLU A 158 -13.73 12.81 11.81
N ASP A 159 -13.94 13.74 12.74
CA ASP A 159 -13.76 15.19 12.53
C ASP A 159 -12.30 15.64 12.65
N LYS A 160 -11.37 14.75 13.04
CA LYS A 160 -9.96 15.07 13.24
C LYS A 160 -9.16 15.07 11.95
N LEU A 161 -8.40 16.14 11.74
CA LEU A 161 -7.50 16.26 10.60
C LEU A 161 -6.06 15.87 10.99
N VAL A 162 -5.63 14.73 10.45
CA VAL A 162 -4.27 14.21 10.61
C VAL A 162 -3.48 14.48 9.33
N VAL A 163 -2.37 15.21 9.45
CA VAL A 163 -1.43 15.46 8.35
C VAL A 163 -0.18 14.62 8.57
N VAL A 164 0.16 13.76 7.61
CA VAL A 164 1.40 12.98 7.61
C VAL A 164 2.34 13.48 6.52
N LEU A 165 3.61 13.69 6.87
CA LEU A 165 4.63 14.11 5.90
C LEU A 165 5.28 12.90 5.24
N LEU A 166 5.26 12.87 3.91
CA LEU A 166 5.86 11.83 3.07
C LEU A 166 6.96 12.48 2.20
N PRO A 167 8.22 12.52 2.70
CA PRO A 167 9.24 13.42 2.15
C PRO A 167 9.92 12.95 0.87
N ASP A 168 9.82 11.68 0.50
CA ASP A 168 10.54 11.15 -0.66
C ASP A 168 9.69 10.23 -1.56
N SER A 169 10.27 9.87 -2.70
CA SER A 169 9.64 9.03 -3.71
C SER A 169 10.20 7.61 -3.69
N GLY A 170 9.34 6.64 -3.91
CA GLY A 170 9.70 5.22 -4.07
C GLY A 170 10.61 4.90 -5.25
N ARG A 171 10.86 5.86 -6.17
CA ARG A 171 11.75 5.68 -7.33
C ARG A 171 13.16 5.22 -6.96
N SER A 172 13.68 5.66 -5.82
CA SER A 172 15.00 5.27 -5.33
C SER A 172 15.03 3.86 -4.72
N TYR A 173 13.88 3.22 -4.56
CA TYR A 173 13.72 1.96 -3.84
C TYR A 173 13.14 0.83 -4.70
N LEU A 174 13.10 1.00 -6.04
CA LEU A 174 12.54 0.00 -6.97
C LEU A 174 13.26 -1.35 -6.91
N SER A 175 14.56 -1.36 -6.61
CA SER A 175 15.35 -2.59 -6.46
C SER A 175 15.31 -3.17 -5.04
N LYS A 176 14.64 -2.52 -4.09
CA LYS A 176 14.51 -2.90 -2.68
C LYS A 176 13.04 -3.17 -2.34
N ILE A 177 12.38 -2.23 -1.68
CA ILE A 177 11.01 -2.42 -1.14
C ILE A 177 9.95 -2.68 -2.21
N TYR A 178 10.20 -2.34 -3.47
CA TYR A 178 9.31 -2.62 -4.61
C TYR A 178 9.76 -3.83 -5.45
N ASN A 179 10.76 -4.58 -5.00
CA ASN A 179 11.21 -5.83 -5.59
C ASN A 179 10.81 -7.00 -4.69
N ASP A 180 9.99 -7.92 -5.23
CA ASP A 180 9.47 -9.05 -4.46
C ASP A 180 10.56 -10.02 -4.02
N ALA A 181 11.59 -10.24 -4.85
CA ALA A 181 12.71 -11.09 -4.45
C ALA A 181 13.44 -10.49 -3.26
N TRP A 182 13.76 -9.20 -3.30
CA TRP A 182 14.40 -8.51 -2.18
C TRP A 182 13.55 -8.57 -0.90
N MET A 183 12.23 -8.35 -1.00
CA MET A 183 11.32 -8.41 0.14
C MET A 183 11.28 -9.81 0.76
N ARG A 184 11.28 -10.86 -0.06
CA ARG A 184 11.34 -12.25 0.41
C ARG A 184 12.69 -12.58 1.07
N ASP A 185 13.80 -12.17 0.43
CA ASP A 185 15.15 -12.41 0.95
C ASP A 185 15.38 -11.74 2.31
N GLN A 186 14.72 -10.60 2.54
CA GLN A 186 14.74 -9.90 3.83
C GLN A 186 13.74 -10.45 4.85
N GLY A 187 12.86 -11.41 4.47
CA GLY A 187 11.84 -11.96 5.34
C GLY A 187 10.65 -11.04 5.63
N PHE A 188 10.43 -10.03 4.80
CA PHE A 188 9.34 -9.04 4.99
C PHE A 188 8.01 -9.46 4.37
N THR A 189 8.03 -10.40 3.43
CA THR A 189 6.81 -11.04 2.91
C THR A 189 6.81 -12.52 3.26
N GLU A 190 5.64 -13.10 3.35
CA GLU A 190 5.53 -14.54 3.47
C GLU A 190 6.20 -15.19 2.25
N ARG A 191 6.95 -16.25 2.49
CA ARG A 191 7.39 -17.11 1.39
C ARG A 191 6.14 -17.80 0.88
N PHE A 192 5.75 -17.53 -0.36
CA PHE A 192 4.86 -18.47 -1.03
C PHE A 192 5.55 -19.84 -0.99
N PRO A 193 4.82 -20.92 -0.75
CA PRO A 193 5.36 -22.25 -0.95
C PRO A 193 6.09 -22.30 -2.31
N SER A 194 7.17 -23.04 -2.41
CA SER A 194 7.91 -23.19 -3.68
C SER A 194 7.01 -23.64 -4.84
N HIS A 195 5.86 -24.18 -4.51
CA HIS A 195 4.76 -24.58 -5.38
C HIS A 195 3.44 -24.08 -4.75
N PRO A 196 3.00 -22.84 -5.07
CA PRO A 196 1.72 -22.34 -4.58
C PRO A 196 0.59 -23.22 -5.12
N ARG A 197 -0.38 -23.53 -4.27
CA ARG A 197 -1.58 -24.23 -4.68
C ARG A 197 -2.65 -23.24 -5.11
N VAL A 198 -3.62 -23.70 -5.88
CA VAL A 198 -4.74 -22.88 -6.34
C VAL A 198 -5.45 -22.19 -5.17
N HIS A 199 -5.63 -22.86 -4.04
CA HIS A 199 -6.26 -22.31 -2.85
C HIS A 199 -5.48 -21.10 -2.27
N ASP A 200 -4.16 -21.08 -2.34
CA ASP A 200 -3.32 -19.98 -1.85
C ASP A 200 -3.55 -18.71 -2.67
N LEU A 201 -3.82 -18.83 -3.97
CA LEU A 201 -4.11 -17.71 -4.86
C LEU A 201 -5.53 -17.16 -4.66
N ILE A 202 -6.53 -18.03 -4.45
CA ILE A 202 -7.92 -17.62 -4.28
C ILE A 202 -8.10 -16.81 -2.99
N HIS A 203 -7.40 -17.19 -1.91
CA HIS A 203 -7.51 -16.50 -0.61
C HIS A 203 -6.67 -15.20 -0.50
N THR A 204 -5.76 -14.94 -1.46
CA THR A 204 -4.97 -13.70 -1.48
C THR A 204 -5.65 -12.55 -2.20
N THR A 205 -6.74 -12.82 -2.93
CA THR A 205 -7.53 -11.77 -3.57
C THR A 205 -8.47 -11.17 -2.52
N PRO A 206 -8.36 -9.87 -2.16
CA PRO A 206 -9.33 -9.26 -1.27
C PRO A 206 -10.72 -9.33 -1.91
N VAL A 207 -11.64 -10.02 -1.27
CA VAL A 207 -13.06 -9.85 -1.59
C VAL A 207 -13.39 -8.43 -1.16
N GLU A 208 -13.65 -7.53 -2.11
CA GLU A 208 -14.12 -6.19 -1.80
C GLU A 208 -15.38 -6.32 -0.95
N ALA A 209 -15.28 -5.85 0.28
CA ALA A 209 -16.39 -5.88 1.23
C ALA A 209 -17.50 -4.98 0.67
N GLY A 210 -18.59 -5.58 0.21
CA GLY A 210 -19.78 -4.85 -0.20
C GLY A 210 -20.53 -5.33 -1.44
N HIS A 211 -20.00 -6.30 -2.19
CA HIS A 211 -20.74 -6.93 -3.26
C HIS A 211 -21.03 -8.38 -2.91
N ASP A 212 -22.30 -8.69 -2.64
CA ASP A 212 -22.86 -10.05 -2.56
C ASP A 212 -22.84 -10.65 -3.99
N HIS A 213 -21.64 -10.97 -4.52
CA HIS A 213 -21.56 -11.74 -5.73
C HIS A 213 -21.85 -13.20 -5.39
N PRO A 214 -22.75 -13.86 -6.11
CA PRO A 214 -22.93 -15.28 -5.96
C PRO A 214 -21.58 -15.97 -6.21
N THR A 215 -21.21 -16.86 -5.34
CA THR A 215 -19.90 -17.52 -5.29
C THR A 215 -19.51 -18.22 -6.60
N PHE A 216 -20.48 -18.44 -7.49
CA PHE A 216 -20.27 -19.11 -8.78
C PHE A 216 -21.40 -18.75 -9.76
N ILE A 217 -21.07 -17.94 -10.77
CA ILE A 217 -22.03 -17.52 -11.81
C ILE A 217 -21.94 -18.49 -12.98
N THR A 218 -23.06 -19.08 -13.36
CA THR A 218 -23.17 -20.07 -14.44
C THR A 218 -24.36 -19.78 -15.32
N VAL A 219 -24.35 -20.29 -16.55
CA VAL A 219 -25.52 -20.34 -17.42
C VAL A 219 -25.86 -21.80 -17.73
N ARG A 220 -27.12 -22.13 -17.84
CA ARG A 220 -27.55 -23.47 -18.21
C ARG A 220 -27.45 -23.66 -19.72
N SER A 221 -27.14 -24.87 -20.15
CA SER A 221 -26.99 -25.20 -21.58
C SER A 221 -28.26 -24.97 -22.42
N ASP A 222 -29.44 -25.08 -21.79
CA ASP A 222 -30.74 -24.85 -22.42
C ASP A 222 -31.23 -23.41 -22.42
N GLN A 223 -30.57 -22.51 -21.70
CA GLN A 223 -30.89 -21.08 -21.71
C GLN A 223 -30.47 -20.42 -23.04
N SER A 224 -31.12 -19.30 -23.38
CA SER A 224 -30.80 -18.58 -24.61
C SER A 224 -29.49 -17.80 -24.51
N VAL A 225 -28.86 -17.57 -25.65
CA VAL A 225 -27.67 -16.73 -25.75
C VAL A 225 -27.92 -15.30 -25.21
N SER A 226 -29.13 -14.76 -25.42
CA SER A 226 -29.52 -13.46 -24.88
C SER A 226 -29.53 -13.43 -23.35
N GLU A 227 -30.00 -14.49 -22.70
CA GLU A 227 -29.93 -14.60 -21.23
C GLU A 227 -28.49 -14.69 -20.74
N ALA A 228 -27.64 -15.46 -21.44
CA ALA A 228 -26.23 -15.56 -21.12
C ALA A 228 -25.50 -14.17 -21.21
N ILE A 229 -25.82 -13.39 -22.22
CA ILE A 229 -25.29 -12.02 -22.36
C ILE A 229 -25.77 -11.12 -21.20
N ALA A 230 -27.03 -11.25 -20.81
CA ALA A 230 -27.56 -10.48 -19.68
C ALA A 230 -26.84 -10.80 -18.37
N GLU A 231 -26.51 -12.06 -18.12
CA GLU A 231 -25.74 -12.49 -16.95
C GLU A 231 -24.29 -11.97 -16.97
N LEU A 232 -23.60 -12.05 -18.14
CA LEU A 232 -22.26 -11.47 -18.30
C LEU A 232 -22.25 -9.97 -17.96
N HIS A 233 -23.24 -9.24 -18.46
CA HIS A 233 -23.37 -7.79 -18.21
C HIS A 233 -23.76 -7.49 -16.75
N ALA A 234 -24.74 -8.20 -16.20
CA ALA A 234 -25.23 -7.95 -14.84
C ALA A 234 -24.13 -8.10 -13.78
N HIS A 235 -23.20 -9.03 -14.03
CA HIS A 235 -22.09 -9.34 -13.12
C HIS A 235 -20.75 -8.76 -13.54
N SER A 236 -20.70 -8.00 -14.67
CA SER A 236 -19.45 -7.41 -15.20
C SER A 236 -18.34 -8.42 -15.40
N ILE A 237 -18.69 -9.64 -15.85
CA ILE A 237 -17.75 -10.73 -16.14
C ILE A 237 -17.64 -10.97 -17.64
N SER A 238 -16.46 -11.39 -18.09
CA SER A 238 -16.17 -11.63 -19.53
C SER A 238 -16.28 -13.09 -19.93
N GLN A 239 -16.48 -14.00 -18.96
CA GLN A 239 -16.62 -15.43 -19.21
C GLN A 239 -17.38 -16.13 -18.09
N MET A 240 -18.08 -17.20 -18.41
CA MET A 240 -18.74 -18.07 -17.42
C MET A 240 -18.83 -19.52 -17.91
N PRO A 241 -18.88 -20.48 -16.98
CA PRO A 241 -19.12 -21.89 -17.32
C PRO A 241 -20.56 -22.12 -17.70
N VAL A 242 -20.76 -23.08 -18.61
CA VAL A 242 -22.06 -23.61 -19.00
C VAL A 242 -22.29 -24.94 -18.25
N VAL A 243 -23.42 -25.04 -17.58
CA VAL A 243 -23.79 -26.22 -16.77
C VAL A 243 -25.00 -26.94 -17.36
N SER A 244 -25.05 -28.25 -17.15
CA SER A 244 -26.21 -29.06 -17.45
C SER A 244 -26.61 -29.87 -16.22
N GLU A 245 -27.91 -30.12 -16.08
CA GLU A 245 -28.43 -31.05 -15.06
C GLU A 245 -28.37 -32.47 -15.56
N ASN A 246 -27.61 -33.33 -14.88
CA ASN A 246 -27.68 -34.77 -15.15
C ASN A 246 -28.99 -35.37 -14.63
N GLY A 247 -29.81 -35.83 -15.52
CA GLY A 247 -31.19 -36.28 -15.30
C GLY A 247 -31.41 -37.59 -14.52
N LEU A 248 -30.54 -37.98 -13.60
CA LEU A 248 -30.68 -39.17 -12.75
C LEU A 248 -30.58 -38.79 -11.25
N GLY A 249 -31.60 -38.11 -10.74
CA GLY A 249 -31.97 -38.12 -9.31
C GLY A 249 -31.00 -37.56 -8.28
N ASN A 250 -29.85 -37.03 -8.67
CA ASN A 250 -28.92 -36.31 -7.80
C ASN A 250 -28.50 -35.03 -8.53
N THR A 251 -28.93 -33.88 -8.01
CA THR A 251 -28.71 -32.55 -8.58
C THR A 251 -27.22 -32.17 -8.56
N LYS A 252 -26.38 -32.87 -9.31
CA LYS A 252 -25.00 -32.52 -9.55
C LYS A 252 -24.95 -31.75 -10.86
N LEU A 253 -24.71 -30.43 -10.78
CA LEU A 253 -24.41 -29.61 -11.94
C LEU A 253 -23.09 -30.11 -12.56
N GLU A 254 -23.10 -30.40 -13.86
CA GLU A 254 -21.92 -30.79 -14.62
C GLU A 254 -21.54 -29.61 -15.53
N ILE A 255 -20.27 -29.22 -15.54
CA ILE A 255 -19.77 -28.19 -16.47
C ILE A 255 -19.60 -28.88 -17.84
N VAL A 256 -20.41 -28.43 -18.81
CA VAL A 256 -20.46 -28.99 -20.16
C VAL A 256 -19.82 -28.13 -21.21
N GLY A 257 -19.55 -26.84 -20.89
CA GLY A 257 -18.95 -25.90 -21.81
C GLY A 257 -18.54 -24.59 -21.12
N SER A 258 -18.17 -23.64 -21.93
CA SER A 258 -17.86 -22.27 -21.50
C SER A 258 -18.38 -21.23 -22.52
N ILE A 259 -18.66 -20.03 -22.02
CA ILE A 259 -18.97 -18.86 -22.84
C ILE A 259 -17.94 -17.77 -22.52
N GLN A 260 -17.41 -17.17 -23.57
CA GLN A 260 -16.59 -15.96 -23.51
C GLN A 260 -17.27 -14.85 -24.28
N GLU A 261 -17.42 -13.68 -23.69
CA GLU A 261 -18.09 -12.51 -24.29
C GLU A 261 -17.56 -12.20 -25.70
N ARG A 262 -16.23 -12.16 -25.85
CA ARG A 262 -15.57 -11.85 -27.14
C ARG A 262 -15.92 -12.86 -28.22
N THR A 263 -15.87 -14.16 -27.91
CA THR A 263 -16.16 -15.23 -28.87
C THR A 263 -17.64 -15.23 -29.23
N LEU A 264 -18.49 -14.98 -28.26
CA LEU A 264 -19.94 -14.94 -28.45
C LEU A 264 -20.35 -13.76 -29.34
N LEU A 265 -19.78 -12.58 -29.12
CA LEU A 265 -20.02 -11.40 -29.98
C LEU A 265 -19.58 -11.61 -31.43
N ASP A 266 -18.44 -12.28 -31.68
CA ASP A 266 -18.00 -12.63 -33.03
C ASP A 266 -18.98 -13.60 -33.73
N LYS A 267 -19.47 -14.62 -32.99
CA LYS A 267 -20.48 -15.55 -33.49
C LYS A 267 -21.79 -14.86 -33.83
N ILE A 268 -22.27 -13.94 -32.97
CA ILE A 268 -23.49 -13.15 -33.20
C ILE A 268 -23.31 -12.20 -34.42
N PHE A 269 -22.16 -11.56 -34.53
CA PHE A 269 -21.88 -10.68 -35.67
C PHE A 269 -21.95 -11.42 -37.01
N ARG A 270 -21.50 -12.69 -37.04
CA ARG A 270 -21.57 -13.53 -38.26
C ARG A 270 -22.95 -14.10 -38.50
N ASN A 271 -23.71 -14.40 -37.47
CA ASN A 271 -25.07 -14.96 -37.54
C ASN A 271 -25.95 -14.39 -36.41
N PRO A 272 -26.68 -13.30 -36.64
CA PRO A 272 -27.52 -12.65 -35.63
C PRO A 272 -28.66 -13.55 -35.07
N GLU A 273 -29.09 -14.57 -35.81
CA GLU A 273 -30.19 -15.45 -35.38
C GLU A 273 -29.84 -16.30 -34.16
N ILE A 274 -28.54 -16.50 -33.85
CA ILE A 274 -28.13 -17.30 -32.70
C ILE A 274 -28.44 -16.65 -31.35
N VAL A 275 -28.81 -15.37 -31.30
CA VAL A 275 -29.16 -14.69 -30.05
C VAL A 275 -30.29 -15.38 -29.30
N THR A 276 -31.24 -15.99 -30.02
CA THR A 276 -32.36 -16.75 -29.44
C THR A 276 -32.11 -18.23 -29.33
N ALA A 277 -30.98 -18.74 -29.84
CA ALA A 277 -30.62 -20.13 -29.76
C ALA A 277 -30.20 -20.56 -28.34
N PRO A 278 -30.35 -21.85 -27.99
CA PRO A 278 -29.77 -22.37 -26.75
C PRO A 278 -28.24 -22.24 -26.71
N VAL A 279 -27.72 -21.96 -25.51
CA VAL A 279 -26.28 -21.82 -25.27
C VAL A 279 -25.47 -23.02 -25.74
N GLU A 280 -26.00 -24.25 -25.62
CA GLU A 280 -25.32 -25.48 -26.06
C GLU A 280 -24.93 -25.50 -27.55
N GLN A 281 -25.62 -24.72 -28.38
CA GLN A 281 -25.31 -24.66 -29.83
C GLN A 281 -24.14 -23.69 -30.14
N VAL A 282 -23.77 -22.84 -29.21
CA VAL A 282 -22.78 -21.79 -29.42
C VAL A 282 -21.64 -21.80 -28.42
N MET A 283 -21.74 -22.56 -27.32
CA MET A 283 -20.70 -22.68 -26.30
C MET A 283 -19.40 -23.22 -26.88
N ASP A 284 -18.31 -22.89 -26.24
CA ASP A 284 -17.00 -23.49 -26.49
C ASP A 284 -16.79 -24.68 -25.52
N ALA A 285 -15.73 -25.45 -25.72
CA ALA A 285 -15.37 -26.53 -24.80
C ALA A 285 -15.19 -25.98 -23.38
N PRO A 286 -15.39 -26.81 -22.33
CA PRO A 286 -15.11 -26.38 -20.95
C PRO A 286 -13.69 -25.84 -20.82
N LEU A 287 -13.53 -24.76 -20.05
CA LEU A 287 -12.21 -24.28 -19.69
C LEU A 287 -11.48 -25.36 -18.86
N PRO A 288 -10.15 -25.41 -18.93
CA PRO A 288 -9.38 -26.30 -18.07
C PRO A 288 -9.79 -26.11 -16.62
N MET A 289 -10.11 -27.18 -15.94
CA MET A 289 -10.42 -27.19 -14.52
C MET A 289 -9.16 -27.58 -13.76
N VAL A 290 -8.91 -26.91 -12.65
CA VAL A 290 -7.84 -27.22 -11.72
C VAL A 290 -8.47 -27.54 -10.36
N GLU A 291 -7.90 -28.47 -9.65
CA GLU A 291 -8.35 -28.77 -8.29
C GLU A 291 -7.78 -27.73 -7.31
N ILE A 292 -8.52 -27.44 -6.23
CA ILE A 292 -8.14 -26.42 -5.26
C ILE A 292 -6.78 -26.68 -4.60
N ASP A 293 -6.40 -27.96 -4.52
CA ASP A 293 -5.12 -28.41 -3.97
C ASP A 293 -4.04 -28.65 -5.03
N GLU A 294 -4.31 -28.37 -6.31
CA GLU A 294 -3.35 -28.52 -7.40
C GLU A 294 -2.26 -27.44 -7.31
N GLU A 295 -1.02 -27.83 -7.62
CA GLU A 295 0.11 -26.89 -7.66
C GLU A 295 0.00 -25.99 -8.89
N VAL A 296 0.30 -24.71 -8.70
CA VAL A 296 0.34 -23.73 -9.80
C VAL A 296 1.76 -23.68 -10.34
N GLU A 297 1.95 -24.09 -11.59
CA GLU A 297 3.24 -23.99 -12.29
C GLU A 297 3.54 -22.56 -12.76
#